data_2d7ffa78eec62381adcce6fd8fa64e3e
#
_entry.id   2d7ffa78eec62381adcce6fd8fa64e3e
#
_cell.length_a   1.000
_cell.length_b   1.000
_cell.length_c   1.000
_cell.angle_alpha   90.00
_cell.angle_beta   90.00
_cell.angle_gamma   90.00
#
_symmetry.space_group_name_H-M   'P 1'
#
loop_
_entity.id
_entity.type
_entity.pdbx_description
1 polymer ?
#
loop_
_entity_poly.entity_id
_entity_poly.type
_entity_poly.pdbx_seq_one_letter_code
_entity_poly.pdbx_strand_id
1 'polypeptide(L)'
;MWGISYMGNFMKSYEDFTGDIYRLTGIDLSNYKQTQMKRRIDTRISKSECKGYDEYIRLLSSDKKQLDEFVEYITINVSEFYRNPEQWEILRSRIIPSLIEKFGTGLNIWSAACSTGDEPYSLVMALSEFIPLSKIRINATDISDEVIAKAKIGLYSAKSIENVPKKYKEEYFKANGPVYEISDKIKKCVTFKHHNLLSDPYPKGQHLIVCRNVLIYFTEEAKDEIFTKYYNSLSDGGVLFIGSTEQILKYRDIGYKRLDSFFYEK
;
A
#
# COMPACT_ATOMS: atom_id res chain seq x y z
N MET A 1 -25.29 8.65 56.04
CA MET A 1 -25.42 9.23 54.70
C MET A 1 -24.25 8.74 53.86
N TRP A 2 -24.48 7.74 53.02
CA TRP A 2 -23.46 7.15 52.17
C TRP A 2 -23.61 7.80 50.80
N GLY A 3 -22.59 8.56 50.38
CA GLY A 3 -22.54 9.16 49.08
C GLY A 3 -22.27 8.10 48.00
N ILE A 4 -23.27 7.77 47.21
CA ILE A 4 -23.10 6.97 46.00
C ILE A 4 -22.40 7.90 44.96
N SER A 5 -21.11 7.67 44.77
CA SER A 5 -20.37 8.28 43.67
C SER A 5 -20.94 7.74 42.34
N TYR A 6 -21.71 8.55 41.65
CA TYR A 6 -22.07 8.32 40.24
C TYR A 6 -20.78 8.39 39.43
N MET A 7 -20.12 7.26 39.16
CA MET A 7 -19.20 7.15 38.03
C MET A 7 -20.06 7.27 36.78
N GLY A 8 -20.13 8.47 36.24
CA GLY A 8 -20.71 8.70 34.93
C GLY A 8 -19.99 7.83 33.91
N ASN A 9 -20.74 6.93 33.30
CA ASN A 9 -20.27 6.17 32.12
C ASN A 9 -20.06 7.17 30.99
N PHE A 10 -18.92 7.87 31.00
CA PHE A 10 -18.52 8.70 29.83
C PHE A 10 -18.29 7.74 28.69
N MET A 11 -19.21 7.73 27.73
CA MET A 11 -19.00 7.00 26.47
C MET A 11 -17.71 7.54 25.85
N LYS A 12 -16.79 6.63 25.54
CA LYS A 12 -15.48 6.93 24.94
C LYS A 12 -15.67 7.74 23.66
N SER A 13 -14.92 8.83 23.51
CA SER A 13 -14.92 9.65 22.29
C SER A 13 -14.22 8.92 21.14
N TYR A 14 -14.39 9.44 19.92
CA TYR A 14 -13.65 8.95 18.75
C TYR A 14 -12.14 9.17 18.93
N GLU A 15 -11.74 10.30 19.50
CA GLU A 15 -10.35 10.66 19.76
C GLU A 15 -9.69 9.69 20.77
N ASP A 16 -10.40 9.35 21.84
CA ASP A 16 -9.91 8.35 22.80
C ASP A 16 -9.75 6.97 22.13
N PHE A 17 -10.72 6.59 21.28
CA PHE A 17 -10.68 5.34 20.55
C PHE A 17 -9.47 5.30 19.57
N THR A 18 -9.20 6.38 18.84
CA THR A 18 -8.05 6.43 17.93
C THR A 18 -6.73 6.33 18.68
N GLY A 19 -6.63 6.91 19.89
CA GLY A 19 -5.49 6.74 20.78
C GLY A 19 -5.28 5.28 21.24
N ASP A 20 -6.37 4.56 21.52
CA ASP A 20 -6.31 3.13 21.85
C ASP A 20 -5.85 2.30 20.63
N ILE A 21 -6.38 2.58 19.45
CA ILE A 21 -5.94 1.92 18.20
C ILE A 21 -4.44 2.13 17.97
N TYR A 22 -3.96 3.34 18.17
CA TYR A 22 -2.51 3.60 18.06
C TYR A 22 -1.70 2.72 19.03
N ARG A 23 -2.14 2.60 20.27
CA ARG A 23 -1.46 1.73 21.27
C ARG A 23 -1.48 0.25 20.91
N LEU A 24 -2.56 -0.23 20.28
CA LEU A 24 -2.70 -1.63 19.89
C LEU A 24 -1.98 -2.00 18.59
N THR A 25 -1.91 -1.07 17.63
CA THR A 25 -1.51 -1.38 16.26
C THR A 25 -0.32 -0.56 15.75
N GLY A 26 0.04 0.54 16.42
CA GLY A 26 1.01 1.52 15.91
C GLY A 26 0.47 2.39 14.75
N ILE A 27 -0.80 2.23 14.37
CA ILE A 27 -1.42 3.01 13.29
C ILE A 27 -2.01 4.29 13.86
N ASP A 28 -1.42 5.43 13.50
CA ASP A 28 -1.92 6.75 13.89
C ASP A 28 -3.03 7.21 12.94
N LEU A 29 -4.27 7.07 13.39
CA LEU A 29 -5.46 7.45 12.62
C LEU A 29 -5.64 8.98 12.47
N SER A 30 -4.89 9.80 13.20
CA SER A 30 -4.93 11.26 13.04
C SER A 30 -4.36 11.72 11.69
N ASN A 31 -3.50 10.90 11.07
CA ASN A 31 -2.95 11.13 9.74
C ASN A 31 -3.90 10.79 8.59
N TYR A 32 -5.09 10.25 8.90
CA TYR A 32 -6.11 9.91 7.90
C TYR A 32 -7.23 10.94 7.86
N LYS A 33 -7.90 11.08 6.71
CA LYS A 33 -9.07 11.96 6.56
C LYS A 33 -10.17 11.56 7.56
N GLN A 34 -10.29 12.33 8.63
CA GLN A 34 -11.10 12.00 9.81
C GLN A 34 -12.56 11.61 9.47
N THR A 35 -13.24 12.40 8.64
CA THR A 35 -14.65 12.14 8.29
C THR A 35 -14.84 10.78 7.63
N GLN A 36 -13.92 10.40 6.72
CA GLN A 36 -13.99 9.12 6.02
C GLN A 36 -13.65 7.96 6.95
N MET A 37 -12.57 8.10 7.74
CA MET A 37 -12.11 7.07 8.66
C MET A 37 -13.14 6.83 9.76
N LYS A 38 -13.65 7.88 10.39
CA LYS A 38 -14.70 7.79 11.41
C LYS A 38 -15.94 7.05 10.88
N ARG A 39 -16.45 7.43 9.71
CA ARG A 39 -17.61 6.75 9.11
C ARG A 39 -17.37 5.26 8.85
N ARG A 40 -16.16 4.89 8.45
CA ARG A 40 -15.78 3.47 8.27
C ARG A 40 -15.80 2.73 9.59
N ILE A 41 -15.16 3.28 10.61
CA ILE A 41 -15.11 2.68 11.95
C ILE A 41 -16.51 2.55 12.53
N ASP A 42 -17.32 3.59 12.49
CA ASP A 42 -18.72 3.55 12.95
C ASP A 42 -19.54 2.47 12.21
N THR A 43 -19.31 2.33 10.89
CA THR A 43 -19.94 1.25 10.10
C THR A 43 -19.47 -0.14 10.53
N ARG A 44 -18.20 -0.32 10.88
CA ARG A 44 -17.68 -1.61 11.34
C ARG A 44 -18.26 -1.96 12.72
N ILE A 45 -18.31 -0.99 13.64
CA ILE A 45 -18.88 -1.16 14.97
C ILE A 45 -20.37 -1.49 14.87
N SER A 46 -21.15 -0.79 14.04
CA SER A 46 -22.59 -1.06 13.85
C SER A 46 -22.91 -2.46 13.31
N LYS A 47 -21.94 -3.12 12.67
CA LYS A 47 -22.05 -4.50 12.18
C LYS A 47 -21.54 -5.54 13.18
N SER A 48 -20.95 -5.11 14.28
CA SER A 48 -20.55 -5.95 15.39
C SER A 48 -21.67 -5.97 16.45
N GLU A 49 -21.53 -6.81 17.46
CA GLU A 49 -22.43 -6.84 18.62
C GLU A 49 -22.14 -5.74 19.66
N CYS A 50 -21.10 -4.92 19.41
CA CYS A 50 -20.63 -3.88 20.33
C CYS A 50 -21.49 -2.62 20.27
N LYS A 51 -21.78 -2.04 21.44
CA LYS A 51 -22.64 -0.84 21.59
C LYS A 51 -21.87 0.50 21.46
N GLY A 52 -20.58 0.47 21.08
CA GLY A 52 -19.78 1.68 20.92
C GLY A 52 -18.29 1.40 21.00
N TYR A 53 -17.51 2.49 21.05
CA TYR A 53 -16.05 2.42 21.04
C TYR A 53 -15.46 1.65 22.23
N ASP A 54 -16.05 1.76 23.43
CA ASP A 54 -15.56 1.07 24.62
C ASP A 54 -15.63 -0.45 24.53
N GLU A 55 -16.75 -0.97 24.04
CA GLU A 55 -16.91 -2.41 23.89
C GLU A 55 -16.07 -2.93 22.74
N TYR A 56 -16.00 -2.14 21.65
CA TYR A 56 -15.26 -2.54 20.47
C TYR A 56 -13.75 -2.59 20.72
N ILE A 57 -13.16 -1.60 21.44
CA ILE A 57 -11.75 -1.64 21.79
C ILE A 57 -11.40 -2.81 22.74
N ARG A 58 -12.30 -3.18 23.65
CA ARG A 58 -12.13 -4.38 24.48
C ARG A 58 -12.11 -5.66 23.65
N LEU A 59 -13.01 -5.76 22.66
CA LEU A 59 -13.03 -6.88 21.72
C LEU A 59 -11.70 -6.97 20.97
N LEU A 60 -11.25 -5.86 20.36
CA LEU A 60 -9.99 -5.81 19.61
C LEU A 60 -8.76 -6.12 20.49
N SER A 61 -8.79 -5.74 21.76
CA SER A 61 -7.68 -6.01 22.70
C SER A 61 -7.62 -7.47 23.15
N SER A 62 -8.74 -8.18 23.14
CA SER A 62 -8.83 -9.56 23.63
C SER A 62 -8.80 -10.61 22.51
N ASP A 63 -9.08 -10.23 21.28
CA ASP A 63 -9.15 -11.13 20.13
C ASP A 63 -8.27 -10.63 18.99
N LYS A 64 -7.11 -11.28 18.83
CA LYS A 64 -6.15 -10.93 17.75
C LYS A 64 -6.77 -11.04 16.36
N LYS A 65 -7.63 -12.02 16.11
CA LYS A 65 -8.26 -12.18 14.80
C LYS A 65 -9.16 -10.98 14.48
N GLN A 66 -9.97 -10.53 15.46
CA GLN A 66 -10.80 -9.34 15.31
C GLN A 66 -9.95 -8.07 15.07
N LEU A 67 -8.80 -7.97 15.74
CA LEU A 67 -7.86 -6.87 15.52
C LEU A 67 -7.27 -6.90 14.10
N ASP A 68 -6.81 -8.05 13.64
CA ASP A 68 -6.24 -8.23 12.29
C ASP A 68 -7.31 -7.90 11.21
N GLU A 69 -8.54 -8.41 11.37
CA GLU A 69 -9.68 -8.07 10.49
C GLU A 69 -10.04 -6.58 10.53
N PHE A 70 -9.92 -5.93 11.69
CA PHE A 70 -10.14 -4.50 11.80
C PHE A 70 -9.07 -3.70 11.05
N VAL A 71 -7.80 -4.04 11.22
CA VAL A 71 -6.68 -3.42 10.50
C VAL A 71 -6.86 -3.59 9.00
N GLU A 72 -7.16 -4.80 8.50
CA GLU A 72 -7.46 -5.05 7.09
C GLU A 72 -8.61 -4.18 6.58
N TYR A 73 -9.66 -4.04 7.40
CA TYR A 73 -10.83 -3.23 7.04
C TYR A 73 -10.50 -1.74 6.91
N ILE A 74 -9.72 -1.15 7.82
CA ILE A 74 -9.41 0.29 7.78
C ILE A 74 -8.36 0.65 6.73
N THR A 75 -7.47 -0.27 6.35
CA THR A 75 -6.39 -0.03 5.38
C THR A 75 -6.81 -0.09 3.91
N ILE A 76 -8.02 -0.55 3.61
CA ILE A 76 -8.63 -0.56 2.26
C ILE A 76 -7.75 -1.19 1.18
N ASN A 77 -7.67 -2.50 1.18
CA ASN A 77 -6.74 -3.28 0.35
C ASN A 77 -7.32 -3.69 -1.02
N VAL A 78 -7.86 -2.73 -1.80
CA VAL A 78 -8.34 -3.00 -3.17
C VAL A 78 -7.17 -2.90 -4.13
N SER A 79 -6.77 -4.03 -4.70
CA SER A 79 -5.67 -4.11 -5.67
C SER A 79 -6.10 -4.93 -6.89
N GLU A 80 -5.47 -4.67 -8.02
CA GLU A 80 -5.59 -5.42 -9.27
C GLU A 80 -4.31 -5.30 -10.08
N PHE A 81 -4.01 -6.32 -10.86
CA PHE A 81 -2.88 -6.29 -11.77
C PHE A 81 -3.07 -5.23 -12.85
N TYR A 82 -1.99 -4.52 -13.21
CA TYR A 82 -1.98 -3.51 -14.27
C TYR A 82 -3.09 -2.45 -14.11
N ARG A 83 -3.44 -2.09 -12.87
CA ARG A 83 -4.44 -1.06 -12.58
C ARG A 83 -4.14 0.23 -13.32
N ASN A 84 -5.10 0.76 -14.12
CA ASN A 84 -4.93 1.85 -15.07
C ASN A 84 -3.88 1.51 -16.15
N PRO A 85 -4.20 0.64 -17.10
CA PRO A 85 -3.24 0.07 -18.07
C PRO A 85 -2.43 1.10 -18.85
N GLU A 86 -3.00 2.27 -19.15
CA GLU A 86 -2.33 3.38 -19.84
C GLU A 86 -1.09 3.90 -19.10
N GLN A 87 -1.11 3.86 -17.76
CA GLN A 87 0.04 4.28 -16.95
C GLN A 87 1.17 3.24 -16.99
N TRP A 88 0.80 1.97 -17.06
CA TRP A 88 1.76 0.87 -17.23
C TRP A 88 2.44 0.91 -18.60
N GLU A 89 1.72 1.39 -19.63
CA GLU A 89 2.33 1.60 -20.94
C GLU A 89 3.37 2.71 -20.92
N ILE A 90 3.12 3.83 -20.23
CA ILE A 90 4.12 4.90 -20.02
C ILE A 90 5.31 4.37 -19.21
N LEU A 91 5.06 3.62 -18.13
CA LEU A 91 6.11 2.99 -17.35
C LEU A 91 7.00 2.11 -18.22
N ARG A 92 6.39 1.24 -19.04
CA ARG A 92 7.07 0.29 -19.91
C ARG A 92 7.84 0.96 -21.05
N SER A 93 7.19 1.90 -21.77
CA SER A 93 7.75 2.45 -23.00
C SER A 93 8.75 3.59 -22.78
N ARG A 94 8.67 4.29 -21.65
CA ARG A 94 9.47 5.50 -21.39
C ARG A 94 10.29 5.42 -20.11
N ILE A 95 9.67 5.07 -19.00
CA ILE A 95 10.31 5.19 -17.68
C ILE A 95 11.33 4.08 -17.45
N ILE A 96 10.97 2.81 -17.66
CA ILE A 96 11.90 1.67 -17.48
C ILE A 96 13.13 1.81 -18.40
N PRO A 97 13.00 2.10 -19.72
CA PRO A 97 14.15 2.32 -20.57
C PRO A 97 15.09 3.44 -20.09
N SER A 98 14.52 4.58 -19.66
CA SER A 98 15.32 5.71 -19.13
C SER A 98 16.05 5.34 -17.84
N LEU A 99 15.40 4.59 -16.92
CA LEU A 99 16.05 4.11 -15.70
C LEU A 99 17.18 3.13 -15.99
N ILE A 100 17.00 2.24 -16.96
CA ILE A 100 18.04 1.28 -17.38
C ILE A 100 19.22 2.00 -18.03
N GLU A 101 18.96 3.00 -18.87
CA GLU A 101 20.01 3.84 -19.47
C GLU A 101 20.85 4.53 -18.38
N LYS A 102 20.19 5.05 -17.33
CA LYS A 102 20.84 5.82 -16.27
C LYS A 102 21.56 4.95 -15.23
N PHE A 103 20.95 3.85 -14.81
CA PHE A 103 21.37 3.04 -13.65
C PHE A 103 21.80 1.61 -14.03
N GLY A 104 21.68 1.23 -15.30
CA GLY A 104 21.89 -0.15 -15.73
C GLY A 104 20.74 -1.08 -15.32
N THR A 105 20.95 -2.38 -15.46
CA THR A 105 19.91 -3.41 -15.18
C THR A 105 19.76 -3.77 -13.69
N GLY A 106 20.61 -3.25 -12.83
CA GLY A 106 20.59 -3.48 -11.38
C GLY A 106 19.70 -2.48 -10.64
N LEU A 107 18.44 -2.36 -11.04
CA LEU A 107 17.53 -1.38 -10.47
C LEU A 107 17.12 -1.72 -9.02
N ASN A 108 17.22 -0.73 -8.13
CA ASN A 108 16.62 -0.77 -6.80
C ASN A 108 15.18 -0.27 -6.91
N ILE A 109 14.22 -1.15 -6.68
CA ILE A 109 12.79 -0.86 -6.86
C ILE A 109 12.03 -1.15 -5.58
N TRP A 110 11.18 -0.20 -5.19
CA TRP A 110 10.31 -0.32 -4.02
C TRP A 110 8.85 -0.10 -4.43
N SER A 111 8.01 -1.13 -4.25
CA SER A 111 6.54 -1.03 -4.28
C SER A 111 6.06 -0.80 -2.85
N ALA A 112 5.63 0.43 -2.57
CA ALA A 112 5.21 0.89 -1.26
C ALA A 112 3.67 0.85 -1.15
N ALA A 113 3.14 0.17 -0.12
CA ALA A 113 1.72 -0.20 0.04
C ALA A 113 1.26 -1.17 -1.08
N CYS A 114 1.93 -2.32 -1.12
CA CYS A 114 1.79 -3.31 -2.21
C CYS A 114 0.53 -4.18 -2.13
N SER A 115 -0.25 -4.10 -1.04
CA SER A 115 -1.46 -4.89 -0.81
C SER A 115 -1.23 -6.40 -1.08
N THR A 116 -2.10 -7.04 -1.84
CA THR A 116 -2.04 -8.46 -2.18
C THR A 116 -1.00 -8.84 -3.24
N GLY A 117 -0.08 -7.92 -3.58
CA GLY A 117 1.06 -8.20 -4.46
C GLY A 117 0.80 -8.00 -5.94
N ASP A 118 -0.39 -7.61 -6.35
CA ASP A 118 -0.77 -7.37 -7.76
C ASP A 118 0.17 -6.35 -8.43
N GLU A 119 0.50 -5.26 -7.73
CA GLU A 119 1.38 -4.21 -8.24
C GLU A 119 2.84 -4.66 -8.37
N PRO A 120 3.53 -5.18 -7.34
CA PRO A 120 4.92 -5.61 -7.50
C PRO A 120 5.08 -6.77 -8.50
N TYR A 121 4.10 -7.66 -8.62
CA TYR A 121 4.15 -8.70 -9.63
C TYR A 121 3.91 -8.15 -11.05
N SER A 122 3.06 -7.13 -11.22
CA SER A 122 2.94 -6.40 -12.49
C SER A 122 4.25 -5.72 -12.87
N LEU A 123 4.97 -5.15 -11.89
CA LEU A 123 6.30 -4.56 -12.10
C LEU A 123 7.31 -5.61 -12.59
N VAL A 124 7.34 -6.82 -11.98
CA VAL A 124 8.22 -7.90 -12.44
C VAL A 124 7.94 -8.24 -13.90
N MET A 125 6.66 -8.39 -14.28
CA MET A 125 6.28 -8.71 -15.65
C MET A 125 6.66 -7.57 -16.62
N ALA A 126 6.43 -6.31 -16.26
CA ALA A 126 6.83 -5.17 -17.10
C ALA A 126 8.36 -5.09 -17.28
N LEU A 127 9.12 -5.32 -16.21
CA LEU A 127 10.59 -5.33 -16.26
C LEU A 127 11.17 -6.50 -17.04
N SER A 128 10.47 -7.64 -17.09
CA SER A 128 10.96 -8.86 -17.77
C SER A 128 11.14 -8.70 -19.27
N GLU A 129 10.59 -7.66 -19.89
CA GLU A 129 10.87 -7.31 -21.28
C GLU A 129 12.29 -6.77 -21.49
N PHE A 130 12.91 -6.21 -20.46
CA PHE A 130 14.19 -5.51 -20.54
C PHE A 130 15.29 -6.19 -19.72
N ILE A 131 14.91 -6.88 -18.66
CA ILE A 131 15.84 -7.45 -17.66
C ILE A 131 15.48 -8.93 -17.44
N PRO A 132 16.43 -9.86 -17.50
CA PRO A 132 16.17 -11.25 -17.14
C PRO A 132 15.60 -11.37 -15.72
N LEU A 133 14.60 -12.24 -15.52
CA LEU A 133 13.96 -12.45 -14.19
C LEU A 133 14.96 -12.71 -13.07
N SER A 134 16.07 -13.41 -13.38
CA SER A 134 17.14 -13.70 -12.41
C SER A 134 17.83 -12.45 -11.84
N LYS A 135 17.71 -11.29 -12.51
CA LYS A 135 18.29 -10.00 -12.10
C LYS A 135 17.27 -9.05 -11.49
N ILE A 136 15.97 -9.32 -11.62
CA ILE A 136 14.91 -8.45 -11.06
C ILE A 136 14.81 -8.68 -9.55
N ARG A 137 14.86 -7.60 -8.78
CA ARG A 137 14.66 -7.59 -7.34
C ARG A 137 13.78 -6.41 -6.96
N ILE A 138 12.61 -6.70 -6.40
CA ILE A 138 11.65 -5.69 -5.94
C ILE A 138 11.45 -5.86 -4.44
N ASN A 139 11.62 -4.78 -3.69
CA ASN A 139 11.16 -4.70 -2.31
C ASN A 139 9.69 -4.27 -2.34
N ALA A 140 8.80 -5.04 -1.76
CA ALA A 140 7.39 -4.74 -1.65
C ALA A 140 7.00 -4.66 -0.18
N THR A 141 6.29 -3.61 0.20
CA THR A 141 5.95 -3.39 1.61
C THR A 141 4.49 -3.01 1.78
N ASP A 142 3.91 -3.41 2.90
CA ASP A 142 2.58 -3.01 3.33
C ASP A 142 2.51 -2.97 4.86
N ILE A 143 1.51 -2.25 5.40
CA ILE A 143 1.26 -2.18 6.84
C ILE A 143 0.49 -3.40 7.35
N SER A 144 -0.18 -4.15 6.48
CA SER A 144 -0.98 -5.32 6.80
C SER A 144 -0.22 -6.62 6.53
N ASP A 145 0.13 -7.34 7.60
CA ASP A 145 0.75 -8.66 7.48
C ASP A 145 -0.15 -9.68 6.79
N GLU A 146 -1.48 -9.51 6.89
CA GLU A 146 -2.44 -10.41 6.25
C GLU A 146 -2.40 -10.30 4.72
N VAL A 147 -2.36 -9.06 4.17
CA VAL A 147 -2.26 -8.88 2.71
C VAL A 147 -0.90 -9.32 2.19
N ILE A 148 0.17 -9.13 2.98
CA ILE A 148 1.51 -9.66 2.67
C ILE A 148 1.48 -11.20 2.61
N ALA A 149 0.79 -11.86 3.53
CA ALA A 149 0.64 -13.31 3.50
C ALA A 149 -0.12 -13.77 2.23
N LYS A 150 -1.22 -13.09 1.88
CA LYS A 150 -1.97 -13.33 0.63
C LYS A 150 -1.08 -13.11 -0.61
N ALA A 151 -0.28 -12.05 -0.64
CA ALA A 151 0.67 -11.77 -1.72
C ALA A 151 1.69 -12.91 -1.91
N LYS A 152 2.26 -13.42 -0.82
CA LYS A 152 3.22 -14.55 -0.85
C LYS A 152 2.59 -15.85 -1.34
N ILE A 153 1.32 -16.11 -1.02
CA ILE A 153 0.56 -17.25 -1.54
C ILE A 153 0.42 -17.12 -3.06
N GLY A 154 0.00 -15.94 -3.56
CA GLY A 154 -0.09 -15.65 -4.97
C GLY A 154 -1.27 -16.31 -5.68
N LEU A 155 -2.44 -16.35 -5.02
CA LEU A 155 -3.70 -16.84 -5.58
C LEU A 155 -4.63 -15.67 -5.87
N TYR A 156 -5.13 -15.55 -7.09
CA TYR A 156 -5.88 -14.40 -7.58
C TYR A 156 -7.17 -14.80 -8.27
N SER A 157 -8.19 -13.97 -8.16
CA SER A 157 -9.45 -14.15 -8.90
C SER A 157 -9.26 -13.82 -10.40
N ALA A 158 -10.13 -14.34 -11.25
CA ALA A 158 -10.17 -13.97 -12.66
C ALA A 158 -10.28 -12.46 -12.88
N LYS A 159 -11.06 -11.76 -12.01
CA LYS A 159 -11.21 -10.31 -12.05
C LYS A 159 -9.91 -9.57 -11.74
N SER A 160 -9.15 -10.02 -10.73
CA SER A 160 -7.88 -9.38 -10.34
C SER A 160 -6.86 -9.37 -11.47
N ILE A 161 -6.84 -10.43 -12.31
CA ILE A 161 -5.91 -10.58 -13.44
C ILE A 161 -6.50 -10.10 -14.79
N GLU A 162 -7.65 -9.45 -14.80
CA GLU A 162 -8.34 -9.07 -16.04
C GLU A 162 -7.47 -8.22 -16.96
N ASN A 163 -6.75 -7.25 -16.39
CA ASN A 163 -5.90 -6.32 -17.12
C ASN A 163 -4.50 -6.85 -17.44
N VAL A 164 -4.15 -8.06 -16.99
CA VAL A 164 -2.84 -8.66 -17.32
C VAL A 164 -2.76 -8.92 -18.82
N PRO A 165 -1.71 -8.45 -19.54
CA PRO A 165 -1.52 -8.77 -20.95
C PRO A 165 -1.54 -10.29 -21.21
N LYS A 166 -2.20 -10.71 -22.31
CA LYS A 166 -2.43 -12.11 -22.63
C LYS A 166 -1.16 -12.96 -22.54
N LYS A 167 -0.03 -12.46 -23.09
CA LYS A 167 1.27 -13.15 -23.05
C LYS A 167 1.71 -13.50 -21.62
N TYR A 168 1.50 -12.59 -20.66
CA TYR A 168 1.89 -12.85 -19.27
C TYR A 168 0.90 -13.74 -18.52
N LYS A 169 -0.41 -13.67 -18.87
CA LYS A 169 -1.39 -14.63 -18.34
C LYS A 169 -1.01 -16.05 -18.71
N GLU A 170 -0.68 -16.28 -19.99
CA GLU A 170 -0.33 -17.60 -20.51
C GLU A 170 1.01 -18.11 -19.94
N GLU A 171 1.97 -17.21 -19.70
CA GLU A 171 3.32 -17.56 -19.25
C GLU A 171 3.43 -17.73 -17.74
N TYR A 172 2.72 -16.88 -16.97
CA TYR A 172 2.97 -16.75 -15.53
C TYR A 172 1.78 -17.12 -14.65
N PHE A 173 0.61 -17.41 -15.20
CA PHE A 173 -0.55 -17.80 -14.40
C PHE A 173 -1.05 -19.20 -14.78
N LYS A 174 -1.34 -20.01 -13.77
CA LYS A 174 -1.94 -21.32 -13.92
C LYS A 174 -3.31 -21.33 -13.25
N ALA A 175 -4.33 -21.83 -13.96
CA ALA A 175 -5.65 -22.04 -13.37
C ALA A 175 -5.56 -23.06 -12.23
N ASN A 176 -6.15 -22.74 -11.09
CA ASN A 176 -6.22 -23.56 -9.89
C ASN A 176 -7.67 -23.48 -9.34
N GLY A 177 -8.55 -24.29 -9.86
CA GLY A 177 -9.99 -24.23 -9.59
C GLY A 177 -10.59 -22.87 -10.01
N PRO A 178 -11.25 -22.13 -9.09
CA PRO A 178 -11.86 -20.83 -9.38
C PRO A 178 -10.87 -19.66 -9.38
N VAL A 179 -9.61 -19.92 -9.07
CA VAL A 179 -8.53 -18.90 -8.96
C VAL A 179 -7.37 -19.20 -9.90
N TYR A 180 -6.47 -18.25 -9.99
CA TYR A 180 -5.23 -18.35 -10.76
C TYR A 180 -4.04 -18.22 -9.82
N GLU A 181 -3.09 -19.12 -9.95
CA GLU A 181 -1.83 -19.12 -9.21
C GLU A 181 -0.73 -18.47 -10.06
N ILE A 182 -0.04 -17.47 -9.48
CA ILE A 182 1.10 -16.86 -10.14
C ILE A 182 2.35 -17.72 -10.00
N SER A 183 3.16 -17.77 -11.05
CA SER A 183 4.38 -18.59 -11.12
C SER A 183 5.40 -18.23 -10.04
N ASP A 184 6.05 -19.26 -9.47
CA ASP A 184 7.17 -19.09 -8.55
C ASP A 184 8.36 -18.33 -9.16
N LYS A 185 8.50 -18.33 -10.49
CA LYS A 185 9.52 -17.51 -11.17
C LYS A 185 9.30 -16.02 -10.90
N ILE A 186 8.05 -15.57 -10.90
CA ILE A 186 7.68 -14.18 -10.59
C ILE A 186 7.77 -13.92 -9.08
N LYS A 187 7.23 -14.83 -8.25
CA LYS A 187 7.28 -14.70 -6.78
C LYS A 187 8.70 -14.51 -6.26
N LYS A 188 9.69 -15.23 -6.80
CA LYS A 188 11.11 -15.12 -6.40
C LYS A 188 11.76 -13.77 -6.68
N CYS A 189 11.17 -12.94 -7.53
CA CYS A 189 11.67 -11.59 -7.83
C CYS A 189 11.26 -10.55 -6.78
N VAL A 190 10.33 -10.88 -5.86
CA VAL A 190 9.75 -9.94 -4.90
C VAL A 190 10.04 -10.37 -3.47
N THR A 191 10.51 -9.42 -2.66
CA THR A 191 10.68 -9.59 -1.22
C THR A 191 9.65 -8.75 -0.49
N PHE A 192 8.76 -9.39 0.28
CA PHE A 192 7.70 -8.74 1.04
C PHE A 192 8.11 -8.50 2.48
N LYS A 193 7.85 -7.26 2.99
CA LYS A 193 8.12 -6.87 4.38
C LYS A 193 6.99 -5.99 4.91
N HIS A 194 6.74 -6.06 6.21
CA HIS A 194 5.92 -5.08 6.92
C HIS A 194 6.59 -3.70 6.90
N HIS A 195 5.83 -2.63 6.69
CA HIS A 195 6.32 -1.26 6.73
C HIS A 195 5.17 -0.26 6.91
N ASN A 196 5.32 0.64 7.87
CA ASN A 196 4.42 1.76 8.08
C ASN A 196 5.00 3.02 7.42
N LEU A 197 4.36 3.54 6.38
CA LEU A 197 4.79 4.74 5.65
C LEU A 197 4.90 5.98 6.54
N LEU A 198 4.18 6.04 7.64
CA LEU A 198 4.18 7.21 8.53
C LEU A 198 5.37 7.20 9.50
N SER A 199 5.75 6.03 10.03
CA SER A 199 6.71 5.91 11.15
C SER A 199 8.04 5.28 10.78
N ASP A 200 8.07 4.32 9.84
CA ASP A 200 9.26 3.53 9.60
C ASP A 200 10.30 4.24 8.72
N PRO A 201 11.59 3.89 8.87
CA PRO A 201 12.64 4.46 8.05
C PRO A 201 12.56 3.96 6.59
N TYR A 202 12.62 4.89 5.64
CA TYR A 202 12.55 4.57 4.22
C TYR A 202 13.88 4.03 3.68
N PRO A 203 13.85 3.03 2.76
CA PRO A 203 15.04 2.54 2.10
C PRO A 203 15.69 3.66 1.27
N LYS A 204 17.02 3.71 1.19
CA LYS A 204 17.77 4.72 0.44
C LYS A 204 18.22 4.18 -0.92
N GLY A 205 18.54 5.11 -1.85
CA GLY A 205 19.10 4.75 -3.14
C GLY A 205 18.12 4.04 -4.07
N GLN A 206 16.84 4.38 -3.97
CA GLN A 206 15.82 3.79 -4.84
C GLN A 206 15.87 4.45 -6.24
N HIS A 207 15.80 3.63 -7.29
CA HIS A 207 15.72 4.09 -8.67
C HIS A 207 14.27 4.23 -9.14
N LEU A 208 13.38 3.39 -8.61
CA LEU A 208 11.93 3.48 -8.82
C LEU A 208 11.20 3.22 -7.50
N ILE A 209 10.34 4.15 -7.13
CA ILE A 209 9.37 3.97 -6.05
C ILE A 209 7.98 3.97 -6.69
N VAL A 210 7.17 2.97 -6.36
CA VAL A 210 5.77 2.90 -6.78
C VAL A 210 4.91 2.95 -5.53
N CYS A 211 4.02 3.95 -5.45
CA CYS A 211 3.08 4.13 -4.36
C CYS A 211 1.76 4.64 -4.94
N ARG A 212 0.79 3.76 -5.14
CA ARG A 212 -0.41 4.07 -5.89
C ARG A 212 -1.68 3.77 -5.09
N ASN A 213 -2.63 4.70 -5.17
CA ASN A 213 -3.98 4.56 -4.64
C ASN A 213 -4.08 4.32 -3.11
N VAL A 214 -3.10 4.78 -2.35
CA VAL A 214 -3.07 4.71 -0.88
C VAL A 214 -3.09 6.08 -0.24
N LEU A 215 -2.40 7.07 -0.81
CA LEU A 215 -2.27 8.40 -0.21
C LEU A 215 -3.58 9.20 -0.25
N ILE A 216 -4.57 8.77 -1.02
CA ILE A 216 -5.92 9.37 -1.08
C ILE A 216 -6.64 9.35 0.28
N TYR A 217 -6.24 8.47 1.18
CA TYR A 217 -6.83 8.32 2.52
C TYR A 217 -6.17 9.21 3.58
N PHE A 218 -4.98 9.75 3.32
CA PHE A 218 -4.21 10.56 4.25
C PHE A 218 -4.59 12.03 4.21
N THR A 219 -4.29 12.76 5.30
CA THR A 219 -4.36 14.22 5.34
C THR A 219 -3.34 14.84 4.38
N GLU A 220 -3.49 16.12 4.04
CA GLU A 220 -2.55 16.77 3.12
C GLU A 220 -1.16 16.92 3.76
N GLU A 221 -1.11 17.15 5.08
CA GLU A 221 0.15 17.23 5.85
C GLU A 221 0.90 15.90 5.81
N ALA A 222 0.20 14.78 6.07
CA ALA A 222 0.80 13.44 6.02
C ALA A 222 1.30 13.10 4.61
N LYS A 223 0.57 13.50 3.55
CA LYS A 223 1.01 13.32 2.16
C LYS A 223 2.29 14.10 1.85
N ASP A 224 2.34 15.39 2.22
CA ASP A 224 3.52 16.24 2.00
C ASP A 224 4.77 15.63 2.69
N GLU A 225 4.61 15.10 3.90
CA GLU A 225 5.68 14.40 4.61
C GLU A 225 6.12 13.13 3.88
N ILE A 226 5.17 12.27 3.46
CA ILE A 226 5.44 11.02 2.73
C ILE A 226 6.14 11.33 1.40
N PHE A 227 5.68 12.31 0.63
CA PHE A 227 6.32 12.68 -0.63
C PHE A 227 7.74 13.21 -0.42
N THR A 228 7.99 13.96 0.65
CA THR A 228 9.33 14.41 1.04
C THR A 228 10.23 13.22 1.43
N LYS A 229 9.69 12.25 2.17
CA LYS A 229 10.41 11.00 2.50
C LYS A 229 10.75 10.20 1.24
N TYR A 230 9.83 10.09 0.25
CA TYR A 230 10.12 9.44 -1.02
C TYR A 230 11.20 10.17 -1.81
N TYR A 231 11.16 11.50 -1.89
CA TYR A 231 12.22 12.29 -2.52
C TYR A 231 13.59 11.99 -1.94
N ASN A 232 13.68 11.97 -0.61
CA ASN A 232 14.92 11.65 0.11
C ASN A 232 15.35 10.18 0.00
N SER A 233 14.46 9.29 -0.37
CA SER A 233 14.69 7.85 -0.61
C SER A 233 15.22 7.58 -2.01
N LEU A 234 14.81 8.39 -3.00
CA LEU A 234 15.26 8.27 -4.38
C LEU A 234 16.74 8.66 -4.56
N SER A 235 17.40 7.97 -5.48
CA SER A 235 18.65 8.43 -6.10
C SER A 235 18.38 9.61 -7.03
N ASP A 236 19.39 10.45 -7.31
CA ASP A 236 19.25 11.54 -8.27
C ASP A 236 18.92 11.00 -9.67
N GLY A 237 17.76 11.40 -10.20
CA GLY A 237 17.16 10.88 -11.41
C GLY A 237 16.37 9.59 -11.23
N GLY A 238 16.15 9.16 -10.01
CA GLY A 238 15.18 8.12 -9.69
C GLY A 238 13.75 8.65 -9.82
N VAL A 239 12.79 7.76 -10.00
CA VAL A 239 11.40 8.11 -10.34
C VAL A 239 10.43 7.62 -9.28
N LEU A 240 9.47 8.48 -8.91
CA LEU A 240 8.29 8.14 -8.14
C LEU A 240 7.10 7.99 -9.09
N PHE A 241 6.40 6.85 -9.01
CA PHE A 241 5.15 6.56 -9.72
C PHE A 241 3.98 6.52 -8.73
N ILE A 242 3.00 7.41 -8.92
CA ILE A 242 1.81 7.54 -8.06
C ILE A 242 0.53 7.13 -8.80
N GLY A 243 -0.58 6.97 -8.07
CA GLY A 243 -1.88 6.59 -8.64
C GLY A 243 -2.60 7.74 -9.34
N SER A 244 -3.61 7.38 -10.16
CA SER A 244 -4.36 8.32 -11.02
C SER A 244 -5.15 9.39 -10.28
N THR A 245 -5.50 9.13 -9.02
CA THR A 245 -6.26 10.06 -8.17
C THR A 245 -5.39 10.82 -7.19
N GLU A 246 -4.07 10.68 -7.31
CA GLU A 246 -3.08 11.29 -6.45
C GLU A 246 -2.32 12.37 -7.22
N GLN A 247 -1.99 13.47 -6.55
CA GLN A 247 -1.21 14.57 -7.11
C GLN A 247 -0.27 15.13 -6.06
N ILE A 248 0.93 15.49 -6.48
CA ILE A 248 1.89 16.20 -5.63
C ILE A 248 1.75 17.69 -5.96
N LEU A 249 0.94 18.43 -5.19
CA LEU A 249 0.68 19.84 -5.49
C LEU A 249 1.95 20.69 -5.38
N LYS A 250 2.78 20.40 -4.39
CA LYS A 250 4.03 21.13 -4.08
C LYS A 250 5.28 20.43 -4.65
N TYR A 251 5.16 19.70 -5.76
CA TYR A 251 6.27 18.90 -6.27
C TYR A 251 7.56 19.70 -6.52
N ARG A 252 7.44 20.95 -6.99
CA ARG A 252 8.59 21.82 -7.23
C ARG A 252 9.27 22.26 -5.94
N ASP A 253 8.49 22.52 -4.89
CA ASP A 253 9.01 22.96 -3.58
C ASP A 253 9.78 21.83 -2.89
N ILE A 254 9.35 20.58 -3.09
CA ILE A 254 10.06 19.37 -2.63
C ILE A 254 11.33 19.12 -3.46
N GLY A 255 11.35 19.56 -4.73
CA GLY A 255 12.47 19.37 -5.66
C GLY A 255 12.20 18.42 -6.81
N TYR A 256 11.00 17.84 -6.92
CA TYR A 256 10.64 16.96 -8.01
C TYR A 256 10.52 17.69 -9.36
N LYS A 257 10.91 16.97 -10.40
CA LYS A 257 10.57 17.30 -11.80
C LYS A 257 9.46 16.36 -12.27
N ARG A 258 8.38 16.92 -12.79
CA ARG A 258 7.28 16.13 -13.33
C ARG A 258 7.63 15.65 -14.74
N LEU A 259 7.70 14.33 -14.93
CA LEU A 259 7.96 13.68 -16.22
C LEU A 259 6.68 13.43 -17.01
N ASP A 260 5.61 13.08 -16.29
CA ASP A 260 4.28 12.81 -16.82
C ASP A 260 3.23 13.03 -15.72
N SER A 261 1.95 12.81 -16.00
CA SER A 261 0.85 13.06 -15.05
C SER A 261 1.06 12.39 -13.68
N PHE A 262 1.69 11.22 -13.66
CA PHE A 262 1.84 10.38 -12.45
C PHE A 262 3.27 9.93 -12.20
N PHE A 263 4.24 10.52 -12.89
CA PHE A 263 5.66 10.20 -12.78
C PHE A 263 6.47 11.44 -12.45
N TYR A 264 7.24 11.36 -11.37
CA TYR A 264 8.04 12.46 -10.83
C TYR A 264 9.48 12.00 -10.62
N GLU A 265 10.43 12.74 -11.18
CA GLU A 265 11.88 12.49 -11.07
C GLU A 265 12.47 13.38 -9.96
N LYS A 266 13.42 12.82 -9.22
CA LYS A 266 14.29 13.58 -8.33
C LYS A 266 15.40 14.25 -9.09
#